data_2fe8b349aafde58f3302b0fc532bdcd5
#
_entry.id   2fe8b349aafde58f3302b0fc532bdcd5
#
_cell.length_a   1.000
_cell.length_b   1.000
_cell.length_c   1.000
_cell.angle_alpha   90.00
_cell.angle_beta   90.00
_cell.angle_gamma   90.00
#
_symmetry.space_group_name_H-M   'P 1'
#
loop_
_entity.id
_entity.type
_entity.pdbx_description
1 polymer ?
#
loop_
_entity_poly.entity_id
_entity_poly.type
_entity_poly.pdbx_seq_one_letter_code
_entity_poly.pdbx_strand_id
1 'polypeptide(L)'
;MDALDIRILGAMGIQPYGRAPRPLDQMRAPSIARALKVSPERIRARIAKMESSGLIQGYDLYPNYRHLGLEATWFYYALEDEDEADDAGARLAPVEGIGACCWFLGGTMCVLVLYRSPPDLVRKLKLLRALAGKGGLHKLYDVELPHVHRPLTRTDWKVVQALRGNALRPLPEVARAAGASTKTVRRHVDRMGREGAFIPFPLLDLSKAPGAILFYLTIRFGPDAPADPARAVAHAFEGSLLATDRISSPDFGSLLLVLAASSTSEVSALRRRASKLPGVAKATPLMFAGAQEDEAWIDEAVAERLKAARGP
;
A
#
# COMPACT_ATOMS: atom_id res chain seq x y z
N MET A 1 -0.10 14.93 -14.61
CA MET A 1 0.42 14.90 -13.23
C MET A 1 1.79 15.56 -13.22
N ASP A 2 2.10 16.43 -12.25
CA ASP A 2 3.41 17.09 -12.14
C ASP A 2 4.14 16.69 -10.84
N ALA A 3 5.37 17.19 -10.65
CA ALA A 3 6.18 16.85 -9.48
C ALA A 3 5.50 17.19 -8.12
N LEU A 4 4.61 18.17 -8.06
CA LEU A 4 3.87 18.49 -6.84
C LEU A 4 2.79 17.43 -6.59
N ASP A 5 2.09 16.96 -7.62
CA ASP A 5 1.08 15.91 -7.51
C ASP A 5 1.73 14.61 -6.98
N ILE A 6 2.91 14.25 -7.51
CA ILE A 6 3.70 13.10 -7.05
C ILE A 6 4.05 13.23 -5.57
N ARG A 7 4.54 14.40 -5.15
CA ARG A 7 4.89 14.66 -3.75
C ARG A 7 3.67 14.65 -2.83
N ILE A 8 2.50 15.09 -3.30
CA ILE A 8 1.23 15.01 -2.55
C ILE A 8 0.84 13.55 -2.33
N LEU A 9 0.84 12.73 -3.38
CA LEU A 9 0.54 11.30 -3.28
C LEU A 9 1.54 10.57 -2.35
N GLY A 10 2.83 10.86 -2.47
CA GLY A 10 3.85 10.32 -1.57
C GLY A 10 3.61 10.72 -0.10
N ALA A 11 3.21 11.99 0.15
CA ALA A 11 2.89 12.46 1.50
C ALA A 11 1.61 11.85 2.07
N MET A 12 0.63 11.49 1.23
CA MET A 12 -0.56 10.72 1.64
C MET A 12 -0.23 9.29 2.05
N GLY A 13 0.88 8.74 1.54
CA GLY A 13 1.30 7.38 1.83
C GLY A 13 0.55 6.35 0.98
N ILE A 14 0.84 6.33 -0.32
CA ILE A 14 0.22 5.41 -1.28
C ILE A 14 0.55 3.93 -1.03
N GLN A 15 1.61 3.65 -0.28
CA GLN A 15 1.88 2.30 0.18
C GLN A 15 1.28 2.11 1.57
N PRO A 16 0.30 1.20 1.73
CA PRO A 16 -0.37 1.02 3.01
C PRO A 16 0.51 0.33 4.06
N TYR A 17 1.72 -0.13 3.70
CA TYR A 17 2.54 -0.95 4.60
C TYR A 17 3.82 -0.24 5.03
N GLY A 18 4.24 -0.48 6.27
CA GLY A 18 5.48 0.06 6.85
C GLY A 18 5.45 0.09 8.38
N ARG A 19 6.63 0.10 8.99
CA ARG A 19 6.77 0.08 10.48
C ARG A 19 6.27 1.35 11.16
N ALA A 20 6.30 2.47 10.46
CA ALA A 20 5.96 3.75 11.07
C ALA A 20 4.44 3.91 11.19
N PRO A 21 3.94 4.26 12.38
CA PRO A 21 2.55 4.65 12.55
C PRO A 21 2.20 5.86 11.67
N ARG A 22 1.00 5.85 11.10
CA ARG A 22 0.48 6.96 10.28
C ARG A 22 -0.78 7.54 10.92
N PRO A 23 -0.75 8.82 11.32
CA PRO A 23 -1.94 9.46 11.83
C PRO A 23 -2.95 9.71 10.70
N LEU A 24 -4.23 9.63 11.02
CA LEU A 24 -5.33 9.78 10.06
C LEU A 24 -5.31 11.14 9.33
N ASP A 25 -4.86 12.18 10.01
CA ASP A 25 -4.79 13.53 9.45
C ASP A 25 -3.64 13.72 8.44
N GLN A 26 -2.73 12.75 8.30
CA GLN A 26 -1.65 12.78 7.31
C GLN A 26 -2.19 12.97 5.88
N MET A 27 -3.34 12.39 5.55
CA MET A 27 -3.97 12.53 4.24
C MET A 27 -4.71 13.86 4.04
N ARG A 28 -4.84 14.69 5.07
CA ARG A 28 -5.56 15.98 4.98
C ARG A 28 -4.67 17.08 4.43
N ALA A 29 -5.25 17.94 3.60
CA ALA A 29 -4.53 19.03 2.94
C ALA A 29 -3.68 19.91 3.89
N PRO A 30 -4.10 20.28 5.12
CA PRO A 30 -3.24 21.05 6.03
C PRO A 30 -1.97 20.31 6.47
N SER A 31 -2.05 19.00 6.68
CA SER A 31 -0.89 18.20 7.10
C SER A 31 0.09 18.03 5.93
N ILE A 32 -0.43 17.73 4.72
CA ILE A 32 0.36 17.65 3.49
C ILE A 32 1.03 19.01 3.20
N ALA A 33 0.29 20.12 3.33
CA ALA A 33 0.78 21.47 3.13
C ALA A 33 1.98 21.78 4.03
N ARG A 34 1.88 21.42 5.31
CA ARG A 34 2.97 21.57 6.29
C ARG A 34 4.18 20.74 5.91
N ALA A 35 3.97 19.46 5.56
CA ALA A 35 5.05 18.54 5.17
C ALA A 35 5.79 19.00 3.90
N LEU A 36 5.04 19.50 2.91
CA LEU A 36 5.60 19.91 1.62
C LEU A 36 6.00 21.40 1.56
N LYS A 37 5.71 22.19 2.60
CA LYS A 37 5.93 23.65 2.66
C LYS A 37 5.23 24.40 1.51
N VAL A 38 3.97 24.04 1.26
CA VAL A 38 3.09 24.63 0.22
C VAL A 38 1.80 25.10 0.89
N SER A 39 1.11 26.09 0.31
CA SER A 39 -0.15 26.58 0.91
C SER A 39 -1.24 25.49 0.91
N PRO A 40 -2.09 25.42 1.94
CA PRO A 40 -3.18 24.46 2.03
C PRO A 40 -4.19 24.57 0.85
N GLU A 41 -4.42 25.80 0.34
CA GLU A 41 -5.30 26.08 -0.79
C GLU A 41 -4.79 25.40 -2.06
N ARG A 42 -3.47 25.53 -2.32
CA ARG A 42 -2.83 24.88 -3.48
C ARG A 42 -2.89 23.36 -3.37
N ILE A 43 -2.69 22.80 -2.15
CA ILE A 43 -2.83 21.36 -1.93
C ILE A 43 -4.27 20.91 -2.17
N ARG A 44 -5.29 21.61 -1.62
CA ARG A 44 -6.71 21.28 -1.84
C ARG A 44 -7.07 21.28 -3.33
N ALA A 45 -6.64 22.31 -4.08
CA ALA A 45 -6.90 22.39 -5.51
C ALA A 45 -6.29 21.21 -6.28
N ARG A 46 -5.08 20.77 -5.90
CA ARG A 46 -4.43 19.61 -6.52
C ARG A 46 -5.12 18.30 -6.19
N ILE A 47 -5.49 18.08 -4.91
CA ILE A 47 -6.27 16.90 -4.49
C ILE A 47 -7.59 16.86 -5.25
N ALA A 48 -8.36 17.95 -5.27
CA ALA A 48 -9.63 18.02 -5.97
C ALA A 48 -9.49 17.71 -7.48
N LYS A 49 -8.38 18.14 -8.11
CA LYS A 49 -8.09 17.78 -9.51
C LYS A 49 -7.82 16.27 -9.66
N MET A 50 -7.09 15.65 -8.76
CA MET A 50 -6.83 14.20 -8.79
C MET A 50 -8.11 13.39 -8.50
N GLU A 51 -8.97 13.86 -7.59
CA GLU A 51 -10.29 13.27 -7.35
C GLU A 51 -11.21 13.39 -8.57
N SER A 52 -11.30 14.58 -9.18
CA SER A 52 -12.14 14.81 -10.37
C SER A 52 -11.67 14.04 -11.61
N SER A 53 -10.38 13.72 -11.72
CA SER A 53 -9.86 12.86 -12.79
C SER A 53 -10.11 11.37 -12.54
N GLY A 54 -10.55 10.98 -11.33
CA GLY A 54 -10.72 9.61 -10.91
C GLY A 54 -9.41 8.92 -10.49
N LEU A 55 -8.28 9.64 -10.45
CA LEU A 55 -7.02 9.08 -9.93
C LEU A 55 -7.14 8.75 -8.44
N ILE A 56 -7.73 9.66 -7.64
CA ILE A 56 -8.12 9.37 -6.25
C ILE A 56 -9.60 9.04 -6.26
N GLN A 57 -9.94 7.80 -5.96
CA GLN A 57 -11.33 7.32 -5.90
C GLN A 57 -11.94 7.47 -4.51
N GLY A 58 -11.11 7.60 -3.49
CA GLY A 58 -11.55 7.71 -2.11
C GLY A 58 -10.39 7.56 -1.13
N TYR A 59 -10.74 7.33 0.12
CA TYR A 59 -9.80 7.17 1.22
C TYR A 59 -10.30 6.05 2.12
N ASP A 60 -9.44 5.07 2.39
CA ASP A 60 -9.78 3.99 3.30
C ASP A 60 -8.70 3.82 4.38
N LEU A 61 -8.94 2.94 5.31
CA LEU A 61 -7.95 2.49 6.27
C LEU A 61 -8.02 0.97 6.44
N TYR A 62 -6.86 0.35 6.54
CA TYR A 62 -6.77 -1.03 7.03
C TYR A 62 -6.51 -1.05 8.53
N PRO A 63 -7.16 -1.94 9.29
CA PRO A 63 -6.66 -2.25 10.62
C PRO A 63 -5.25 -2.84 10.46
N ASN A 64 -4.34 -2.52 11.39
CA ASN A 64 -3.09 -3.25 11.46
C ASN A 64 -3.41 -4.74 11.62
N TYR A 65 -3.04 -5.53 10.63
CA TYR A 65 -3.42 -6.95 10.53
C TYR A 65 -3.05 -7.76 11.77
N ARG A 66 -2.03 -7.35 12.52
CA ARG A 66 -1.67 -7.97 13.80
C ARG A 66 -2.76 -7.87 14.86
N HIS A 67 -3.62 -6.85 14.81
CA HIS A 67 -4.83 -6.80 15.66
C HIS A 67 -5.87 -7.85 15.26
N LEU A 68 -5.83 -8.31 14.01
CA LEU A 68 -6.63 -9.44 13.52
C LEU A 68 -5.96 -10.81 13.80
N GLY A 69 -4.73 -10.81 14.34
CA GLY A 69 -3.92 -12.00 14.51
C GLY A 69 -3.32 -12.52 13.21
N LEU A 70 -3.06 -11.62 12.27
CA LEU A 70 -2.55 -11.94 10.94
C LEU A 70 -1.16 -11.34 10.75
N GLU A 71 -0.30 -12.07 10.06
CA GLU A 71 0.92 -11.60 9.41
C GLU A 71 0.68 -11.49 7.90
N ALA A 72 1.54 -10.77 7.20
CA ALA A 72 1.39 -10.49 5.78
C ALA A 72 2.71 -10.68 5.03
N THR A 73 2.66 -11.30 3.86
CA THR A 73 3.83 -11.52 2.98
C THR A 73 3.42 -11.29 1.53
N TRP A 74 4.24 -10.55 0.80
CA TRP A 74 4.13 -10.43 -0.64
C TRP A 74 4.83 -11.59 -1.34
N PHE A 75 4.16 -12.16 -2.33
CA PHE A 75 4.68 -13.16 -3.25
C PHE A 75 4.55 -12.63 -4.68
N TYR A 76 5.31 -13.19 -5.60
CA TYR A 76 5.14 -12.95 -7.02
C TYR A 76 5.08 -14.26 -7.80
N TYR A 77 4.42 -14.18 -8.94
CA TYR A 77 4.34 -15.21 -9.98
C TYR A 77 4.96 -14.68 -11.26
N ALA A 78 5.67 -15.52 -11.99
CA ALA A 78 5.95 -15.33 -13.41
C ALA A 78 4.93 -16.16 -14.18
N LEU A 79 4.00 -15.50 -14.84
CA LEU A 79 2.96 -16.10 -15.68
C LEU A 79 3.39 -16.04 -17.15
N GLU A 80 2.71 -16.77 -18.03
CA GLU A 80 3.09 -16.84 -19.43
C GLU A 80 2.80 -15.52 -20.17
N ASP A 81 1.66 -14.86 -19.85
CA ASP A 81 1.25 -13.59 -20.44
C ASP A 81 0.35 -12.77 -19.50
N GLU A 82 -0.21 -11.66 -20.01
CA GLU A 82 -1.06 -10.76 -19.27
C GLU A 82 -2.48 -11.28 -19.09
N ASP A 83 -3.02 -11.99 -20.08
CA ASP A 83 -4.37 -12.56 -20.02
C ASP A 83 -4.43 -13.63 -18.92
N GLU A 84 -3.36 -14.45 -18.78
CA GLU A 84 -3.23 -15.38 -17.65
C GLU A 84 -3.16 -14.65 -16.31
N ALA A 85 -2.55 -13.46 -16.24
CA ALA A 85 -2.47 -12.67 -15.01
C ALA A 85 -3.83 -12.09 -14.60
N ASP A 86 -4.63 -11.59 -15.53
CA ASP A 86 -5.98 -11.11 -15.30
C ASP A 86 -6.89 -12.23 -14.78
N ASP A 87 -6.87 -13.39 -15.46
CA ASP A 87 -7.61 -14.58 -15.07
C ASP A 87 -7.19 -15.10 -13.68
N ALA A 88 -5.90 -15.13 -13.39
CA ALA A 88 -5.38 -15.56 -12.09
C ALA A 88 -5.81 -14.57 -10.99
N GLY A 89 -5.73 -13.26 -11.24
CA GLY A 89 -6.20 -12.22 -10.33
C GLY A 89 -7.67 -12.40 -9.96
N ALA A 90 -8.54 -12.61 -10.96
CA ALA A 90 -9.96 -12.83 -10.75
C ALA A 90 -10.26 -14.10 -9.91
N ARG A 91 -9.48 -15.17 -10.10
CA ARG A 91 -9.61 -16.41 -9.30
C ARG A 91 -9.09 -16.26 -7.87
N LEU A 92 -8.07 -15.43 -7.66
CA LEU A 92 -7.41 -15.29 -6.36
C LEU A 92 -8.08 -14.27 -5.45
N ALA A 93 -8.65 -13.20 -6.00
CA ALA A 93 -9.24 -12.12 -5.21
C ALA A 93 -10.28 -12.60 -4.18
N PRO A 94 -11.23 -13.53 -4.49
CA PRO A 94 -12.22 -13.98 -3.52
C PRO A 94 -11.67 -14.98 -2.48
N VAL A 95 -10.37 -15.30 -2.50
CA VAL A 95 -9.79 -16.26 -1.56
C VAL A 95 -9.49 -15.59 -0.22
N GLU A 96 -10.04 -16.12 0.86
CA GLU A 96 -9.79 -15.62 2.22
C GLU A 96 -8.29 -15.50 2.52
N GLY A 97 -7.87 -14.30 2.89
CA GLY A 97 -6.48 -13.98 3.20
C GLY A 97 -5.65 -13.56 1.99
N ILE A 98 -6.25 -13.36 0.82
CA ILE A 98 -5.62 -12.62 -0.26
C ILE A 98 -6.01 -11.15 -0.09
N GLY A 99 -5.04 -10.32 0.31
CA GLY A 99 -5.28 -8.90 0.59
C GLY A 99 -5.25 -8.03 -0.67
N ALA A 100 -4.45 -8.40 -1.65
CA ALA A 100 -4.34 -7.70 -2.93
C ALA A 100 -3.67 -8.58 -3.98
N CYS A 101 -4.07 -8.41 -5.23
CA CYS A 101 -3.35 -8.90 -6.41
C CYS A 101 -3.03 -7.70 -7.29
N CYS A 102 -1.81 -7.59 -7.80
CA CYS A 102 -1.44 -6.60 -8.80
C CYS A 102 -0.58 -7.27 -9.88
N TRP A 103 -0.82 -6.90 -11.13
CA TRP A 103 -0.09 -7.48 -12.25
C TRP A 103 0.52 -6.42 -13.14
N PHE A 104 1.55 -6.85 -13.86
CA PHE A 104 2.41 -6.01 -14.66
C PHE A 104 2.51 -6.55 -16.08
N LEU A 105 2.73 -5.66 -17.05
CA LEU A 105 2.99 -6.03 -18.43
C LEU A 105 4.11 -7.09 -18.49
N GLY A 106 3.90 -8.14 -19.30
CA GLY A 106 4.84 -9.26 -19.43
C GLY A 106 4.63 -10.39 -18.42
N GLY A 107 3.38 -10.53 -17.85
CA GLY A 107 2.98 -11.72 -17.12
C GLY A 107 3.54 -11.85 -15.69
N THR A 108 3.98 -10.76 -15.06
CA THR A 108 4.33 -10.78 -13.64
C THR A 108 3.12 -10.39 -12.79
N MET A 109 2.77 -11.18 -11.78
CA MET A 109 1.74 -10.87 -10.80
C MET A 109 2.32 -10.90 -9.39
N CYS A 110 1.95 -9.93 -8.56
CA CYS A 110 2.25 -9.90 -7.12
C CYS A 110 0.98 -10.12 -6.32
N VAL A 111 1.09 -10.90 -5.24
CA VAL A 111 -0.04 -11.27 -4.36
C VAL A 111 0.34 -11.03 -2.92
N LEU A 112 -0.50 -10.28 -2.19
CA LEU A 112 -0.41 -10.12 -0.75
C LEU A 112 -1.15 -11.26 -0.07
N VAL A 113 -0.43 -12.07 0.69
CA VAL A 113 -0.97 -13.19 1.46
C VAL A 113 -0.97 -12.86 2.94
N LEU A 114 -2.16 -12.91 3.54
CA LEU A 114 -2.37 -12.74 4.98
C LEU A 114 -2.61 -14.10 5.62
N TYR A 115 -1.96 -14.38 6.75
CA TYR A 115 -2.00 -15.70 7.38
C TYR A 115 -1.85 -15.61 8.90
N ARG A 116 -2.39 -16.61 9.61
CA ARG A 116 -2.38 -16.68 11.08
C ARG A 116 -1.15 -17.41 11.66
N SER A 117 -0.56 -18.30 10.88
CA SER A 117 0.57 -19.13 11.33
C SER A 117 1.33 -19.70 10.14
N PRO A 118 2.57 -20.20 10.33
CA PRO A 118 3.32 -20.87 9.26
C PRO A 118 2.56 -22.04 8.59
N PRO A 119 1.84 -22.94 9.31
CA PRO A 119 1.03 -23.96 8.69
C PRO A 119 -0.12 -23.39 7.83
N ASP A 120 -0.73 -22.27 8.26
CA ASP A 120 -1.76 -21.59 7.49
C ASP A 120 -1.19 -21.01 6.17
N LEU A 121 -0.02 -20.36 6.25
CA LEU A 121 0.69 -19.90 5.05
C LEU A 121 0.96 -21.05 4.07
N VAL A 122 1.46 -22.18 4.55
CA VAL A 122 1.72 -23.35 3.69
C VAL A 122 0.45 -23.82 2.98
N ARG A 123 -0.70 -23.85 3.66
CA ARG A 123 -1.99 -24.21 3.02
C ARG A 123 -2.38 -23.22 1.94
N LYS A 124 -2.28 -21.92 2.24
CA LYS A 124 -2.59 -20.84 1.28
C LYS A 124 -1.66 -20.89 0.06
N LEU A 125 -0.37 -21.10 0.25
CA LEU A 125 0.58 -21.23 -0.86
C LEU A 125 0.30 -22.44 -1.76
N LYS A 126 -0.20 -23.58 -1.21
CA LYS A 126 -0.65 -24.70 -2.01
C LYS A 126 -1.88 -24.34 -2.86
N LEU A 127 -2.85 -23.64 -2.26
CA LEU A 127 -4.04 -23.17 -2.98
C LEU A 127 -3.66 -22.18 -4.08
N LEU A 128 -2.81 -21.19 -3.77
CA LEU A 128 -2.33 -20.20 -4.72
C LEU A 128 -1.66 -20.86 -5.94
N ARG A 129 -0.80 -21.85 -5.73
CA ARG A 129 -0.17 -22.62 -6.84
C ARG A 129 -1.18 -23.35 -7.69
N ALA A 130 -2.26 -23.85 -7.11
CA ALA A 130 -3.31 -24.55 -7.85
C ALA A 130 -4.19 -23.59 -8.67
N LEU A 131 -4.40 -22.37 -8.20
CA LEU A 131 -5.26 -21.38 -8.84
C LEU A 131 -4.53 -20.49 -9.87
N ALA A 132 -3.27 -20.16 -9.61
CA ALA A 132 -2.49 -19.27 -10.46
C ALA A 132 -1.77 -19.97 -11.63
N GLY A 133 -1.98 -21.28 -11.83
CA GLY A 133 -1.41 -22.00 -12.96
C GLY A 133 0.02 -22.49 -12.75
N LYS A 134 0.80 -22.66 -13.86
CA LYS A 134 2.11 -23.31 -13.87
C LYS A 134 3.28 -22.42 -13.42
N GLY A 135 3.04 -21.13 -13.25
CA GLY A 135 4.07 -20.16 -12.84
C GLY A 135 4.71 -20.46 -11.49
N GLY A 136 5.98 -20.16 -11.36
CA GLY A 136 6.70 -20.29 -10.09
C GLY A 136 6.23 -19.24 -9.08
N LEU A 137 5.81 -19.66 -7.88
CA LEU A 137 5.47 -18.76 -6.78
C LEU A 137 6.72 -18.51 -5.92
N HIS A 138 7.13 -17.27 -5.82
CA HIS A 138 8.32 -16.85 -5.09
C HIS A 138 7.99 -15.78 -4.04
N LYS A 139 8.65 -15.85 -2.88
CA LYS A 139 8.52 -14.83 -1.84
C LYS A 139 9.22 -13.54 -2.27
N LEU A 140 8.53 -12.41 -2.10
CA LEU A 140 9.13 -11.09 -2.25
C LEU A 140 9.68 -10.59 -0.91
N TYR A 141 8.79 -10.34 0.05
CA TYR A 141 9.15 -9.85 1.38
C TYR A 141 8.00 -10.01 2.38
N ASP A 142 8.35 -10.08 3.65
CA ASP A 142 7.38 -9.99 4.74
C ASP A 142 7.00 -8.52 4.95
N VAL A 143 5.71 -8.25 5.07
CA VAL A 143 5.22 -6.89 5.30
C VAL A 143 5.58 -6.46 6.72
N GLU A 144 6.30 -5.37 6.84
CA GLU A 144 6.61 -4.77 8.12
C GLU A 144 5.40 -3.97 8.62
N LEU A 145 4.76 -4.47 9.67
CA LEU A 145 3.62 -3.80 10.32
C LEU A 145 4.06 -3.14 11.63
N PRO A 146 3.43 -2.03 12.06
CA PRO A 146 3.64 -1.44 13.36
C PRO A 146 3.44 -2.47 14.49
N HIS A 147 4.23 -2.35 15.56
CA HIS A 147 4.08 -3.25 16.69
C HIS A 147 2.77 -3.03 17.43
N VAL A 148 2.10 -4.12 17.81
CA VAL A 148 0.87 -4.07 18.62
C VAL A 148 1.25 -3.99 20.09
N HIS A 149 1.00 -2.81 20.70
CA HIS A 149 1.31 -2.58 22.12
C HIS A 149 0.21 -3.08 23.07
N ARG A 150 -1.04 -3.10 22.60
CA ARG A 150 -2.21 -3.54 23.39
C ARG A 150 -3.38 -3.93 22.49
N PRO A 151 -4.30 -4.77 22.97
CA PRO A 151 -5.54 -5.06 22.26
C PRO A 151 -6.39 -3.80 22.05
N LEU A 152 -7.13 -3.77 20.95
CA LEU A 152 -8.15 -2.74 20.72
C LEU A 152 -9.39 -3.01 21.57
N THR A 153 -9.93 -1.95 22.17
CA THR A 153 -11.18 -1.99 22.91
C THR A 153 -12.39 -2.08 21.96
N ARG A 154 -13.56 -2.38 22.50
CA ARG A 154 -14.79 -2.37 21.70
C ARG A 154 -15.07 -1.02 21.04
N THR A 155 -14.78 0.09 21.72
CA THR A 155 -14.92 1.43 21.16
C THR A 155 -13.92 1.66 20.03
N ASP A 156 -12.67 1.16 20.13
CA ASP A 156 -11.69 1.24 19.05
C ASP A 156 -12.18 0.53 17.80
N TRP A 157 -12.70 -0.70 17.95
CA TRP A 157 -13.23 -1.46 16.81
C TRP A 157 -14.44 -0.80 16.17
N LYS A 158 -15.35 -0.18 16.94
CA LYS A 158 -16.44 0.61 16.39
C LYS A 158 -15.95 1.81 15.59
N VAL A 159 -14.90 2.49 16.07
CA VAL A 159 -14.30 3.62 15.36
C VAL A 159 -13.60 3.14 14.08
N VAL A 160 -12.85 2.03 14.11
CA VAL A 160 -12.25 1.42 12.93
C VAL A 160 -13.34 1.08 11.91
N GLN A 161 -14.38 0.34 12.31
CA GLN A 161 -15.51 -0.02 11.44
C GLN A 161 -16.19 1.22 10.82
N ALA A 162 -16.37 2.29 11.58
CA ALA A 162 -17.01 3.52 11.10
C ALA A 162 -16.13 4.32 10.12
N LEU A 163 -14.81 4.11 10.12
CA LEU A 163 -13.85 4.77 9.25
C LEU A 163 -13.53 3.94 7.99
N ARG A 164 -13.81 2.64 7.97
CA ARG A 164 -13.69 1.79 6.79
C ARG A 164 -14.58 2.34 5.67
N GLY A 165 -14.08 2.28 4.44
CA GLY A 165 -14.71 2.84 3.24
C GLY A 165 -14.69 4.38 3.15
N ASN A 166 -14.36 5.09 4.24
CA ASN A 166 -14.10 6.54 4.21
C ASN A 166 -13.26 6.97 5.41
N ALA A 167 -11.95 6.87 5.31
CA ALA A 167 -11.01 7.24 6.35
C ALA A 167 -11.03 8.75 6.70
N LEU A 168 -11.50 9.60 5.78
CA LEU A 168 -11.63 11.05 6.01
C LEU A 168 -13.02 11.48 6.48
N ARG A 169 -13.91 10.54 6.83
CA ARG A 169 -15.24 10.81 7.36
C ARG A 169 -15.20 11.82 8.51
N PRO A 170 -16.11 12.81 8.58
CA PRO A 170 -16.16 13.77 9.66
C PRO A 170 -16.33 13.09 11.04
N LEU A 171 -15.51 13.51 12.02
CA LEU A 171 -15.53 12.90 13.36
C LEU A 171 -16.93 12.90 14.04
N PRO A 172 -17.83 13.90 13.86
CA PRO A 172 -19.19 13.83 14.38
C PRO A 172 -20.02 12.65 13.82
N GLU A 173 -19.79 12.29 12.55
CA GLU A 173 -20.46 11.15 11.91
C GLU A 173 -19.90 9.83 12.44
N VAL A 174 -18.58 9.72 12.58
CA VAL A 174 -17.91 8.57 13.21
C VAL A 174 -18.42 8.40 14.65
N ALA A 175 -18.59 9.50 15.39
CA ALA A 175 -19.09 9.50 16.77
C ALA A 175 -20.51 8.94 16.85
N ARG A 176 -21.38 9.36 15.94
CA ARG A 176 -22.74 8.84 15.84
C ARG A 176 -22.75 7.34 15.54
N ALA A 177 -21.96 6.91 14.55
CA ALA A 177 -21.86 5.49 14.17
C ALA A 177 -21.26 4.62 15.30
N ALA A 178 -20.26 5.13 16.03
CA ALA A 178 -19.63 4.41 17.14
C ALA A 178 -20.44 4.45 18.46
N GLY A 179 -21.48 5.28 18.55
CA GLY A 179 -22.26 5.48 19.77
C GLY A 179 -21.45 6.17 20.88
N ALA A 180 -20.61 7.15 20.52
CA ALA A 180 -19.69 7.84 21.43
C ALA A 180 -19.69 9.36 21.19
N SER A 181 -19.10 10.14 22.10
CA SER A 181 -18.93 11.58 21.87
C SER A 181 -17.79 11.86 20.87
N THR A 182 -17.88 12.98 20.13
CA THR A 182 -16.82 13.41 19.20
C THR A 182 -15.46 13.55 19.91
N LYS A 183 -15.46 14.02 21.17
CA LYS A 183 -14.24 14.12 22.01
C LYS A 183 -13.64 12.75 22.28
N THR A 184 -14.48 11.76 22.58
CA THR A 184 -14.07 10.36 22.80
C THR A 184 -13.48 9.80 21.52
N VAL A 185 -14.19 9.90 20.39
CA VAL A 185 -13.71 9.40 19.09
C VAL A 185 -12.38 10.03 18.71
N ARG A 186 -12.22 11.36 18.84
CA ARG A 186 -10.94 12.05 18.56
C ARG A 186 -9.80 11.43 19.37
N ARG A 187 -10.00 11.25 20.68
CA ARG A 187 -8.99 10.65 21.55
C ARG A 187 -8.59 9.24 21.11
N HIS A 188 -9.59 8.42 20.70
CA HIS A 188 -9.34 7.06 20.21
C HIS A 188 -8.58 7.07 18.87
N VAL A 189 -9.01 7.90 17.91
CA VAL A 189 -8.34 8.06 16.60
C VAL A 189 -6.90 8.52 16.76
N ASP A 190 -6.67 9.58 17.56
CA ASP A 190 -5.33 10.13 17.77
C ASP A 190 -4.39 9.12 18.45
N ARG A 191 -4.92 8.35 19.41
CA ARG A 191 -4.16 7.30 20.05
C ARG A 191 -3.84 6.15 19.11
N MET A 192 -4.87 5.58 18.46
CA MET A 192 -4.71 4.47 17.51
C MET A 192 -3.76 4.83 16.37
N GLY A 193 -3.85 6.06 15.85
CA GLY A 193 -2.94 6.54 14.82
C GLY A 193 -1.48 6.58 15.30
N ARG A 194 -1.22 7.03 16.53
CA ARG A 194 0.13 7.03 17.11
C ARG A 194 0.66 5.63 17.42
N GLU A 195 -0.22 4.70 17.77
CA GLU A 195 0.10 3.32 18.07
C GLU A 195 0.19 2.44 16.79
N GLY A 196 -0.12 2.99 15.61
CA GLY A 196 -0.14 2.23 14.36
C GLY A 196 -1.20 1.13 14.33
N ALA A 197 -2.33 1.35 15.00
CA ALA A 197 -3.42 0.39 15.07
C ALA A 197 -4.21 0.30 13.75
N PHE A 198 -4.08 1.28 12.89
CA PHE A 198 -4.61 1.30 11.54
C PHE A 198 -3.65 2.01 10.58
N ILE A 199 -3.86 1.80 9.30
CA ILE A 199 -3.04 2.33 8.21
C ILE A 199 -3.98 3.03 7.24
N PRO A 200 -4.04 4.37 7.24
CA PRO A 200 -4.85 5.12 6.28
C PRO A 200 -4.12 5.25 4.94
N PHE A 201 -4.86 5.18 3.84
CA PHE A 201 -4.32 5.32 2.49
C PHE A 201 -5.37 5.86 1.50
N PRO A 202 -4.95 6.52 0.41
CA PRO A 202 -5.83 6.87 -0.69
C PRO A 202 -6.10 5.65 -1.57
N LEU A 203 -7.35 5.47 -2.00
CA LEU A 203 -7.71 4.52 -3.06
C LEU A 203 -7.37 5.14 -4.41
N LEU A 204 -6.46 4.53 -5.14
CA LEU A 204 -5.94 5.05 -6.41
C LEU A 204 -6.31 4.16 -7.59
N ASP A 205 -6.89 4.75 -8.62
CA ASP A 205 -6.91 4.15 -9.95
C ASP A 205 -5.72 4.66 -10.76
N LEU A 206 -4.67 3.87 -10.80
CA LEU A 206 -3.42 4.26 -11.48
C LEU A 206 -3.60 4.39 -12.99
N SER A 207 -4.61 3.77 -13.59
CA SER A 207 -4.94 3.91 -15.01
C SER A 207 -5.45 5.33 -15.35
N LYS A 208 -5.96 6.05 -14.35
CA LYS A 208 -6.48 7.41 -14.46
C LYS A 208 -5.44 8.50 -14.15
N ALA A 209 -4.15 8.15 -14.04
CA ALA A 209 -3.09 9.12 -13.81
C ALA A 209 -2.93 10.06 -15.02
N PRO A 210 -3.39 11.32 -14.98
CA PRO A 210 -3.43 12.16 -16.18
C PRO A 210 -2.01 12.55 -16.61
N GLY A 211 -1.61 12.13 -17.82
CA GLY A 211 -0.30 12.44 -18.40
C GLY A 211 0.89 11.90 -17.63
N ALA A 212 0.70 10.78 -16.91
CA ALA A 212 1.78 10.08 -16.22
C ALA A 212 1.62 8.56 -16.35
N ILE A 213 2.75 7.90 -16.44
CA ILE A 213 2.89 6.45 -16.36
C ILE A 213 3.38 6.14 -14.95
N LEU A 214 2.60 5.38 -14.18
CA LEU A 214 3.02 4.85 -12.90
C LEU A 214 3.61 3.47 -13.11
N PHE A 215 4.80 3.23 -12.55
CA PHE A 215 5.50 1.97 -12.72
C PHE A 215 6.34 1.65 -11.49
N TYR A 216 6.66 0.38 -11.35
CA TYR A 216 7.59 -0.08 -10.36
C TYR A 216 8.98 -0.20 -10.98
N LEU A 217 10.01 0.15 -10.21
CA LEU A 217 11.40 -0.08 -10.58
C LEU A 217 12.05 -0.93 -9.50
N THR A 218 12.39 -2.16 -9.86
CA THR A 218 13.14 -3.03 -8.95
C THR A 218 14.63 -2.79 -9.12
N ILE A 219 15.37 -2.73 -8.01
CA ILE A 219 16.81 -2.54 -7.99
C ILE A 219 17.48 -3.69 -7.25
N ARG A 220 18.39 -4.36 -7.94
CA ARG A 220 19.29 -5.33 -7.33
C ARG A 220 20.67 -4.68 -7.16
N PHE A 221 21.17 -4.72 -5.94
CA PHE A 221 22.52 -4.28 -5.62
C PHE A 221 23.53 -5.42 -5.75
N GLY A 222 24.74 -5.07 -6.15
CA GLY A 222 25.90 -5.94 -6.08
C GLY A 222 26.61 -5.85 -4.72
N PRO A 223 27.79 -6.48 -4.60
CA PRO A 223 28.56 -6.49 -3.36
C PRO A 223 29.01 -5.10 -2.89
N ASP A 224 29.14 -4.14 -3.81
CA ASP A 224 29.58 -2.76 -3.53
C ASP A 224 28.38 -1.83 -3.19
N ALA A 225 27.30 -2.36 -2.66
CA ALA A 225 26.14 -1.58 -2.26
C ALA A 225 26.52 -0.55 -1.17
N PRO A 226 25.97 0.68 -1.22
CA PRO A 226 26.18 1.66 -0.15
C PRO A 226 25.55 1.17 1.16
N ALA A 227 26.04 1.68 2.30
CA ALA A 227 25.54 1.29 3.63
C ALA A 227 24.03 1.53 3.82
N ASP A 228 23.47 2.59 3.19
CA ASP A 228 22.03 2.84 3.13
C ASP A 228 21.58 3.03 1.67
N PRO A 229 21.36 1.93 0.95
CA PRO A 229 21.01 1.98 -0.47
C PRO A 229 19.63 2.63 -0.71
N ALA A 230 18.68 2.46 0.21
CA ALA A 230 17.37 3.04 0.07
C ALA A 230 17.41 4.57 0.10
N ARG A 231 18.22 5.16 0.99
CA ARG A 231 18.40 6.62 1.09
C ARG A 231 19.10 7.19 -0.16
N ALA A 232 20.14 6.53 -0.62
CA ALA A 232 20.87 6.95 -1.83
C ALA A 232 19.95 6.99 -3.06
N VAL A 233 19.11 5.97 -3.21
CA VAL A 233 18.13 5.88 -4.30
C VAL A 233 17.02 6.90 -4.14
N ALA A 234 16.44 7.04 -2.94
CA ALA A 234 15.36 8.01 -2.69
C ALA A 234 15.79 9.44 -3.08
N HIS A 235 16.99 9.86 -2.70
CA HIS A 235 17.53 11.16 -3.08
C HIS A 235 17.70 11.30 -4.61
N ALA A 236 18.14 10.23 -5.29
CA ALA A 236 18.29 10.24 -6.72
C ALA A 236 16.96 10.37 -7.49
N PHE A 237 15.82 10.04 -6.91
CA PHE A 237 14.50 10.04 -7.57
C PHE A 237 13.48 10.99 -6.96
N GLU A 238 13.90 11.95 -6.13
CA GLU A 238 13.02 12.83 -5.33
C GLU A 238 11.86 13.44 -6.11
N GLY A 239 12.02 13.78 -7.38
CA GLY A 239 10.96 14.38 -8.21
C GLY A 239 9.99 13.39 -8.86
N SER A 240 10.30 12.10 -8.85
CA SER A 240 9.52 11.04 -9.53
C SER A 240 9.10 9.93 -8.58
N LEU A 241 9.60 9.95 -7.33
CA LEU A 241 9.42 8.89 -6.35
C LEU A 241 8.12 9.08 -5.58
N LEU A 242 7.26 8.07 -5.62
CA LEU A 242 6.04 7.98 -4.84
C LEU A 242 6.24 7.18 -3.56
N ALA A 243 6.98 6.07 -3.66
CA ALA A 243 7.20 5.18 -2.52
C ALA A 243 8.44 4.28 -2.74
N THR A 244 8.96 3.72 -1.63
CA THR A 244 10.06 2.74 -1.64
C THR A 244 9.76 1.61 -0.68
N ASP A 245 10.04 0.37 -1.10
CA ASP A 245 10.04 -0.81 -0.23
C ASP A 245 11.36 -1.56 -0.33
N ARG A 246 11.79 -2.11 0.81
CA ARG A 246 12.88 -3.08 0.82
C ARG A 246 12.31 -4.46 0.50
N ILE A 247 12.85 -5.08 -0.53
CA ILE A 247 12.49 -6.44 -0.93
C ILE A 247 13.69 -7.37 -0.74
N SER A 248 13.42 -8.65 -0.60
CA SER A 248 14.45 -9.69 -0.49
C SER A 248 14.10 -10.82 -1.45
N SER A 249 14.36 -10.59 -2.73
CA SER A 249 14.09 -11.56 -3.77
C SER A 249 15.31 -11.73 -4.68
N PRO A 250 15.74 -12.98 -4.93
CA PRO A 250 16.84 -13.25 -5.88
C PRO A 250 16.58 -12.70 -7.28
N ASP A 251 15.31 -12.67 -7.71
CA ASP A 251 14.93 -12.27 -9.06
C ASP A 251 14.69 -10.77 -9.20
N PHE A 252 14.00 -10.16 -8.20
CA PHE A 252 13.64 -8.73 -8.23
C PHE A 252 14.63 -7.83 -7.51
N GLY A 253 15.52 -8.37 -6.67
CA GLY A 253 16.58 -7.60 -6.00
C GLY A 253 16.22 -7.18 -4.58
N SER A 254 16.70 -5.99 -4.18
CA SER A 254 16.71 -5.56 -2.78
C SER A 254 15.87 -4.32 -2.51
N LEU A 255 15.41 -3.63 -3.53
CA LEU A 255 14.62 -2.40 -3.40
C LEU A 255 13.57 -2.32 -4.50
N LEU A 256 12.35 -1.94 -4.11
CA LEU A 256 11.24 -1.64 -4.99
C LEU A 256 10.92 -0.15 -4.88
N LEU A 257 10.85 0.54 -6.00
CA LEU A 257 10.45 1.93 -6.11
C LEU A 257 9.12 2.00 -6.84
N VAL A 258 8.20 2.83 -6.36
CA VAL A 258 7.03 3.28 -7.12
C VAL A 258 7.37 4.64 -7.71
N LEU A 259 7.40 4.74 -9.02
CA LEU A 259 7.81 5.93 -9.76
C LEU A 259 6.71 6.41 -10.69
N ALA A 260 6.75 7.71 -10.99
CA ALA A 260 5.95 8.33 -12.05
C ALA A 260 6.86 8.86 -13.15
N ALA A 261 6.44 8.68 -14.40
CA ALA A 261 7.06 9.20 -15.61
C ALA A 261 6.01 9.79 -16.55
N SER A 262 6.37 10.77 -17.37
CA SER A 262 5.48 11.39 -18.36
C SER A 262 5.43 10.63 -19.70
N SER A 263 6.36 9.72 -19.91
CA SER A 263 6.50 8.93 -21.15
C SER A 263 7.33 7.67 -20.93
N THR A 264 7.25 6.73 -21.87
CA THR A 264 8.11 5.53 -21.90
C THR A 264 9.59 5.88 -22.07
N SER A 265 9.91 6.98 -22.76
CA SER A 265 11.27 7.53 -22.84
C SER A 265 11.78 7.93 -21.45
N GLU A 266 10.95 8.56 -20.63
CA GLU A 266 11.31 8.93 -19.27
C GLU A 266 11.46 7.69 -18.37
N VAL A 267 10.59 6.68 -18.49
CA VAL A 267 10.77 5.37 -17.82
C VAL A 267 12.15 4.80 -18.13
N SER A 268 12.54 4.82 -19.41
CA SER A 268 13.87 4.36 -19.85
C SER A 268 15.01 5.22 -19.30
N ALA A 269 14.80 6.55 -19.19
CA ALA A 269 15.78 7.46 -18.60
C ALA A 269 15.96 7.21 -17.10
N LEU A 270 14.83 7.03 -16.35
CA LEU A 270 14.87 6.70 -14.93
C LEU A 270 15.53 5.35 -14.67
N ARG A 271 15.25 4.33 -15.47
CA ARG A 271 15.97 3.05 -15.41
C ARG A 271 17.48 3.22 -15.62
N ARG A 272 17.90 3.96 -16.67
CA ARG A 272 19.32 4.23 -16.91
C ARG A 272 19.98 5.02 -15.78
N ARG A 273 19.24 5.97 -15.17
CA ARG A 273 19.70 6.70 -13.97
C ARG A 273 19.94 5.75 -12.81
N ALA A 274 19.01 4.83 -12.55
CA ALA A 274 19.17 3.81 -11.52
C ALA A 274 20.40 2.94 -11.75
N SER A 275 20.61 2.48 -12.99
CA SER A 275 21.76 1.62 -13.34
C SER A 275 23.12 2.31 -13.21
N LYS A 276 23.16 3.64 -13.06
CA LYS A 276 24.38 4.41 -12.83
C LYS A 276 24.67 4.70 -11.35
N LEU A 277 23.75 4.36 -10.46
CA LEU A 277 23.96 4.54 -9.03
C LEU A 277 25.03 3.56 -8.51
N PRO A 278 25.85 3.98 -7.52
CA PRO A 278 26.87 3.12 -6.94
C PRO A 278 26.30 1.79 -6.44
N GLY A 279 26.95 0.70 -6.78
CA GLY A 279 26.59 -0.64 -6.35
C GLY A 279 25.34 -1.24 -6.99
N VAL A 280 24.67 -0.57 -7.92
CA VAL A 280 23.51 -1.13 -8.64
C VAL A 280 23.97 -2.13 -9.70
N ALA A 281 23.62 -3.39 -9.52
CA ALA A 281 23.89 -4.47 -10.48
C ALA A 281 22.81 -4.58 -11.57
N LYS A 282 21.54 -4.33 -11.23
CA LYS A 282 20.41 -4.41 -12.16
C LYS A 282 19.28 -3.47 -11.74
N ALA A 283 18.65 -2.82 -12.71
CA ALA A 283 17.43 -2.05 -12.54
C ALA A 283 16.40 -2.48 -13.59
N THR A 284 15.22 -2.96 -13.16
CA THR A 284 14.19 -3.52 -14.04
C THR A 284 12.87 -2.77 -13.82
N PRO A 285 12.31 -2.10 -14.84
CA PRO A 285 10.99 -1.51 -14.75
C PRO A 285 9.91 -2.60 -14.87
N LEU A 286 8.87 -2.49 -14.07
CA LEU A 286 7.66 -3.28 -14.13
C LEU A 286 6.50 -2.32 -14.38
N MET A 287 5.91 -2.39 -15.57
CA MET A 287 4.80 -1.53 -15.97
C MET A 287 3.51 -2.07 -15.36
N PHE A 288 2.83 -1.26 -14.57
CA PHE A 288 1.58 -1.63 -13.94
C PHE A 288 0.49 -1.84 -15.00
N ALA A 289 -0.17 -3.00 -14.98
CA ALA A 289 -1.28 -3.35 -15.88
C ALA A 289 -2.63 -3.33 -15.15
N GLY A 290 -2.69 -3.83 -13.92
CA GLY A 290 -3.92 -3.84 -13.14
C GLY A 290 -3.72 -4.26 -11.70
N ALA A 291 -4.78 -4.09 -10.91
CA ALA A 291 -4.87 -4.62 -9.54
C ALA A 291 -6.30 -5.00 -9.21
N GLN A 292 -6.44 -5.94 -8.29
CA GLN A 292 -7.71 -6.32 -7.67
C GLN A 292 -7.51 -6.49 -6.18
N GLU A 293 -8.43 -5.93 -5.40
CA GLU A 293 -8.50 -6.07 -3.96
C GLU A 293 -9.89 -6.56 -3.60
N ASP A 294 -10.01 -7.57 -2.75
CA ASP A 294 -11.26 -7.95 -2.11
C ASP A 294 -11.13 -7.74 -0.60
N GLU A 295 -11.87 -6.78 -0.10
CA GLU A 295 -11.81 -6.35 1.29
C GLU A 295 -12.96 -6.91 2.14
N ALA A 296 -13.91 -7.64 1.55
CA ALA A 296 -15.10 -8.14 2.25
C ALA A 296 -14.72 -8.98 3.47
N TRP A 297 -13.71 -9.84 3.35
CA TRP A 297 -13.23 -10.66 4.45
C TRP A 297 -12.55 -9.84 5.57
N ILE A 298 -11.94 -8.66 5.26
CA ILE A 298 -11.40 -7.75 6.28
C ILE A 298 -12.53 -7.15 7.10
N ASP A 299 -13.62 -6.75 6.46
CA ASP A 299 -14.79 -6.20 7.12
C ASP A 299 -15.46 -7.24 8.01
N GLU A 300 -15.54 -8.48 7.56
CA GLU A 300 -16.00 -9.62 8.36
C GLU A 300 -15.09 -9.84 9.59
N ALA A 301 -13.77 -9.86 9.39
CA ALA A 301 -12.81 -10.00 10.48
C ALA A 301 -12.89 -8.85 11.50
N VAL A 302 -13.09 -7.61 11.06
CA VAL A 302 -13.33 -6.45 11.94
C VAL A 302 -14.63 -6.64 12.73
N ALA A 303 -15.71 -7.08 12.08
CA ALA A 303 -16.98 -7.34 12.73
C ALA A 303 -16.89 -8.46 13.79
N GLU A 304 -16.15 -9.53 13.52
CA GLU A 304 -15.87 -10.61 14.49
C GLU A 304 -15.07 -10.09 15.70
N ARG A 305 -14.03 -9.29 15.47
CA ARG A 305 -13.26 -8.67 16.57
C ARG A 305 -14.11 -7.73 17.41
N LEU A 306 -15.02 -6.98 16.79
CA LEU A 306 -15.97 -6.12 17.51
C LEU A 306 -16.91 -6.94 18.40
N LYS A 307 -17.41 -8.10 17.91
CA LYS A 307 -18.24 -9.01 18.70
C LYS A 307 -17.46 -9.61 19.88
N ALA A 308 -16.20 -10.00 19.64
CA ALA A 308 -15.36 -10.62 20.66
C ALA A 308 -14.78 -9.63 21.69
N ALA A 309 -14.67 -8.35 21.35
CA ALA A 309 -14.13 -7.32 22.24
C ALA A 309 -15.03 -7.09 23.44
N ARG A 310 -14.47 -7.30 24.65
CA ARG A 310 -15.14 -7.00 25.93
C ARG A 310 -15.20 -5.47 26.12
N GLY A 311 -16.24 -5.01 26.82
CA GLY A 311 -16.66 -3.62 27.08
C GLY A 311 -15.59 -2.51 27.20
N PRO A 312 -16.00 -1.28 27.57
CA PRO A 312 -15.36 -0.04 27.13
C PRO A 312 -13.88 0.06 27.26
#